data_6a72a3dd864febc8a78922171446daa8
#
_entry.id   6a72a3dd864febc8a78922171446daa8
#
_cell.length_a   1.000
_cell.length_b   1.000
_cell.length_c   1.000
_cell.angle_alpha   90.00
_cell.angle_beta   90.00
_cell.angle_gamma   90.00
#
_symmetry.space_group_name_H-M   'P 1'
#
loop_
_entity.id
_entity.type
_entity.pdbx_description
1 polymer ?
#
loop_
_entity_poly.entity_id
_entity_poly.type
_entity_poly.pdbx_seq_one_letter_code
_entity_poly.pdbx_strand_id
1 'polypeptide(L)'
;MTHDFPRRFTILALALGSPLVAGAQALKSGEQVYAQTCSACHAAGVAGAPKFGDRKAWAPLIKEGQPVLTAHAWVGLRAMPPRGGRQDLALEEFARAVVHMARAGGAGWKDPDAATMDRIRKEEAKRVAELKGGAKP
;
A
#
# COMPACT_ATOMS: atom_id res chain seq x y z
N MET A 1 -71.79 40.51 10.09
CA MET A 1 -70.66 40.53 9.14
C MET A 1 -69.45 39.98 9.91
N THR A 2 -69.20 38.75 9.80
CA THR A 2 -68.10 38.03 10.51
C THR A 2 -67.07 37.65 9.46
N HIS A 3 -65.88 38.26 9.59
CA HIS A 3 -64.77 37.98 8.70
C HIS A 3 -63.94 36.83 9.30
N ASP A 4 -64.04 35.66 8.70
CA ASP A 4 -63.18 34.53 8.96
C ASP A 4 -61.80 34.73 8.34
N PHE A 5 -60.76 34.73 9.18
CA PHE A 5 -59.33 34.75 8.77
C PHE A 5 -58.82 33.32 8.71
N PRO A 6 -58.32 32.81 7.60
CA PRO A 6 -57.72 31.48 7.58
C PRO A 6 -56.30 31.50 8.17
N ARG A 7 -56.13 30.72 9.23
CA ARG A 7 -54.82 30.42 9.87
C ARG A 7 -53.95 29.67 8.88
N ARG A 8 -52.94 30.33 8.33
CA ARG A 8 -51.88 29.72 7.57
C ARG A 8 -50.94 28.95 8.53
N PHE A 9 -51.02 27.62 8.50
CA PHE A 9 -50.01 26.75 9.15
C PHE A 9 -48.75 26.73 8.30
N THR A 10 -47.71 27.39 8.76
CA THR A 10 -46.35 27.30 8.18
C THR A 10 -45.73 26.05 8.71
N ILE A 11 -45.62 25.01 7.87
CA ILE A 11 -44.89 23.77 8.19
C ILE A 11 -43.42 24.07 7.99
N LEU A 12 -42.68 24.23 9.12
CA LEU A 12 -41.23 24.34 9.13
C LEU A 12 -40.64 22.93 8.90
N ALA A 13 -40.21 22.64 7.68
CA ALA A 13 -39.55 21.40 7.35
C ALA A 13 -38.11 21.42 7.91
N LEU A 14 -37.90 20.70 9.01
CA LEU A 14 -36.57 20.48 9.60
C LEU A 14 -35.83 19.48 8.69
N ALA A 15 -34.94 19.98 7.84
CA ALA A 15 -34.03 19.14 7.06
C ALA A 15 -32.96 18.55 8.00
N LEU A 16 -33.17 17.28 8.39
CA LEU A 16 -32.15 16.48 9.08
C LEU A 16 -31.03 16.14 8.08
N GLY A 17 -30.01 17.00 8.05
CA GLY A 17 -28.78 16.72 7.32
C GLY A 17 -28.04 15.57 7.99
N SER A 18 -28.08 14.36 7.38
CA SER A 18 -27.25 13.24 7.81
C SER A 18 -25.79 13.57 7.58
N PRO A 19 -24.90 13.48 8.58
CA PRO A 19 -23.47 13.62 8.34
C PRO A 19 -22.99 12.46 7.46
N LEU A 20 -22.43 12.78 6.27
CA LEU A 20 -21.65 11.82 5.51
C LEU A 20 -20.40 11.49 6.33
N VAL A 21 -20.41 10.38 7.04
CA VAL A 21 -19.20 9.79 7.61
C VAL A 21 -18.39 9.27 6.43
N ALA A 22 -17.41 10.04 5.99
CA ALA A 22 -16.38 9.56 5.06
C ALA A 22 -15.60 8.45 5.79
N GLY A 23 -16.03 7.21 5.61
CA GLY A 23 -15.32 6.05 6.15
C GLY A 23 -13.93 6.00 5.55
N ALA A 24 -12.89 6.15 6.38
CA ALA A 24 -11.52 5.85 5.95
C ALA A 24 -11.50 4.41 5.41
N GLN A 25 -11.19 4.23 4.14
CA GLN A 25 -11.11 2.89 3.55
C GLN A 25 -10.01 2.11 4.26
N ALA A 26 -10.34 0.93 4.77
CA ALA A 26 -9.36 0.05 5.38
C ALA A 26 -8.28 -0.33 4.36
N LEU A 27 -7.01 -0.25 4.79
CA LEU A 27 -5.89 -0.63 3.94
C LEU A 27 -6.00 -2.10 3.53
N LYS A 28 -5.70 -2.38 2.27
CA LYS A 28 -5.67 -3.75 1.74
C LYS A 28 -4.65 -4.62 2.49
N SER A 29 -4.95 -5.91 2.59
CA SER A 29 -3.99 -6.89 3.10
C SER A 29 -2.85 -7.12 2.11
N GLY A 30 -1.72 -7.66 2.59
CA GLY A 30 -0.59 -8.02 1.72
C GLY A 30 -0.96 -9.04 0.66
N GLU A 31 -1.82 -10.01 1.00
CA GLU A 31 -2.34 -10.99 0.06
C GLU A 31 -3.20 -10.37 -1.05
N GLN A 32 -4.09 -9.44 -0.69
CA GLN A 32 -4.92 -8.73 -1.67
C GLN A 32 -4.07 -7.94 -2.66
N VAL A 33 -3.06 -7.20 -2.16
CA VAL A 33 -2.15 -6.43 -3.01
C VAL A 33 -1.30 -7.36 -3.88
N TYR A 34 -0.80 -8.46 -3.32
CA TYR A 34 -0.08 -9.47 -4.08
C TYR A 34 -0.93 -9.98 -5.24
N ALA A 35 -2.15 -10.43 -4.97
CA ALA A 35 -3.04 -10.97 -5.99
C ALA A 35 -3.38 -9.97 -7.10
N GLN A 36 -3.57 -8.69 -6.74
CA GLN A 36 -3.99 -7.64 -7.68
C GLN A 36 -2.85 -7.02 -8.48
N THR A 37 -1.61 -7.10 -7.98
CA THR A 37 -0.47 -6.36 -8.54
C THR A 37 0.77 -7.22 -8.72
N CYS A 38 1.27 -7.82 -7.66
CA CYS A 38 2.59 -8.45 -7.65
C CYS A 38 2.64 -9.79 -8.39
N SER A 39 1.54 -10.54 -8.36
CA SER A 39 1.42 -11.88 -8.95
C SER A 39 1.69 -11.89 -10.46
N ALA A 40 1.42 -10.79 -11.16
CA ALA A 40 1.68 -10.66 -12.60
C ALA A 40 3.15 -11.03 -12.96
N CYS A 41 4.11 -10.69 -12.11
CA CYS A 41 5.51 -11.00 -12.32
C CYS A 41 6.01 -12.08 -11.36
N HIS A 42 5.63 -12.01 -10.08
CA HIS A 42 6.19 -12.86 -9.04
C HIS A 42 5.56 -14.26 -8.95
N ALA A 43 4.42 -14.51 -9.59
CA ALA A 43 3.89 -15.88 -9.68
C ALA A 43 4.74 -16.77 -10.59
N ALA A 44 5.13 -16.28 -11.78
CA ALA A 44 5.86 -17.03 -12.78
C ALA A 44 7.36 -16.70 -12.85
N GLY A 45 7.83 -15.63 -12.22
CA GLY A 45 9.23 -15.18 -12.29
C GLY A 45 9.53 -14.38 -13.56
N VAL A 46 8.59 -13.59 -14.03
CA VAL A 46 8.73 -12.76 -15.23
C VAL A 46 9.92 -11.81 -15.07
N ALA A 47 10.74 -11.69 -16.12
CA ALA A 47 11.92 -10.81 -16.17
C ALA A 47 12.89 -11.00 -14.98
N GLY A 48 12.98 -12.22 -14.45
CA GLY A 48 13.86 -12.56 -13.33
C GLY A 48 13.30 -12.17 -11.95
N ALA A 49 12.01 -11.86 -11.85
CA ALA A 49 11.37 -11.60 -10.56
C ALA A 49 11.46 -12.84 -9.66
N PRO A 50 11.82 -12.70 -8.37
CA PRO A 50 11.84 -13.83 -7.46
C PRO A 50 10.44 -14.41 -7.30
N LYS A 51 10.28 -15.70 -7.61
CA LYS A 51 8.99 -16.37 -7.57
C LYS A 51 8.45 -16.43 -6.15
N PHE A 52 7.14 -16.28 -6.02
CA PHE A 52 6.44 -16.48 -4.76
C PHE A 52 6.72 -17.90 -4.21
N GLY A 53 7.14 -17.97 -2.96
CA GLY A 53 7.48 -19.24 -2.29
C GLY A 53 8.85 -19.82 -2.63
N ASP A 54 9.62 -19.26 -3.57
CA ASP A 54 10.98 -19.72 -3.85
C ASP A 54 11.95 -19.25 -2.76
N ARG A 55 12.12 -20.07 -1.74
CA ARG A 55 12.98 -19.77 -0.59
C ARG A 55 14.43 -19.46 -0.97
N LYS A 56 14.95 -20.12 -2.02
CA LYS A 56 16.33 -19.90 -2.47
C LYS A 56 16.50 -18.51 -3.08
N ALA A 57 15.57 -18.09 -3.92
CA ALA A 57 15.58 -16.76 -4.52
C ALA A 57 15.34 -15.66 -3.48
N TRP A 58 14.49 -15.91 -2.48
CA TRP A 58 14.15 -14.93 -1.44
C TRP A 58 15.18 -14.81 -0.32
N ALA A 59 15.99 -15.85 -0.06
CA ALA A 59 16.94 -15.84 1.05
C ALA A 59 17.92 -14.64 1.07
N PRO A 60 18.58 -14.26 -0.03
CA PRO A 60 19.46 -13.09 -0.05
C PRO A 60 18.68 -11.78 0.16
N LEU A 61 17.46 -11.67 -0.36
CA LEU A 61 16.61 -10.49 -0.22
C LEU A 61 16.13 -10.30 1.22
N ILE A 62 15.74 -11.39 1.87
CA ILE A 62 15.32 -11.36 3.29
C ILE A 62 16.47 -10.90 4.19
N LYS A 63 17.73 -11.22 3.85
CA LYS A 63 18.92 -10.77 4.59
C LYS A 63 19.13 -9.26 4.55
N GLU A 64 18.62 -8.55 3.55
CA GLU A 64 18.66 -7.08 3.50
C GLU A 64 17.85 -6.45 4.63
N GLY A 65 16.87 -7.19 5.15
CA GLY A 65 15.92 -6.72 6.16
C GLY A 65 14.70 -6.04 5.57
N GLN A 66 13.60 -6.13 6.33
CA GLN A 66 12.30 -5.65 5.88
C GLN A 66 12.29 -4.18 5.40
N PRO A 67 12.88 -3.19 6.11
CA PRO A 67 12.85 -1.81 5.67
C PRO A 67 13.60 -1.58 4.35
N VAL A 68 14.79 -2.15 4.21
CA VAL A 68 15.63 -1.99 3.02
C VAL A 68 15.00 -2.63 1.81
N LEU A 69 14.60 -3.90 1.92
CA LEU A 69 13.95 -4.62 0.82
C LEU A 69 12.68 -3.91 0.35
N THR A 70 11.85 -3.45 1.29
CA THR A 70 10.60 -2.75 0.96
C THR A 70 10.89 -1.43 0.23
N ALA A 71 11.85 -0.64 0.72
CA ALA A 71 12.21 0.63 0.11
C ALA A 71 12.79 0.46 -1.31
N HIS A 72 13.67 -0.52 -1.52
CA HIS A 72 14.22 -0.82 -2.84
C HIS A 72 13.13 -1.24 -3.84
N ALA A 73 12.23 -2.13 -3.42
CA ALA A 73 11.12 -2.57 -4.24
C ALA A 73 10.12 -1.42 -4.54
N TRP A 74 9.88 -0.55 -3.56
CA TRP A 74 9.00 0.61 -3.72
C TRP A 74 9.52 1.62 -4.74
N VAL A 75 10.80 1.93 -4.68
CA VAL A 75 11.46 2.88 -5.61
C VAL A 75 11.65 2.27 -6.99
N GLY A 76 11.66 0.95 -7.07
CA GLY A 76 11.94 0.20 -8.28
C GLY A 76 13.37 -0.33 -8.32
N LEU A 77 13.54 -1.53 -8.83
CA LEU A 77 14.82 -2.24 -8.86
C LEU A 77 14.92 -3.11 -10.10
N ARG A 78 15.95 -2.91 -10.92
CA ARG A 78 16.18 -3.67 -12.17
C ARG A 78 14.94 -3.59 -13.09
N ALA A 79 14.32 -4.73 -13.42
CA ALA A 79 13.11 -4.80 -14.21
C ALA A 79 11.81 -4.53 -13.43
N MET A 80 11.87 -4.44 -12.11
CA MET A 80 10.71 -4.12 -11.28
C MET A 80 10.41 -2.62 -11.34
N PRO A 81 9.25 -2.20 -11.84
CA PRO A 81 8.89 -0.79 -11.87
C PRO A 81 8.60 -0.25 -10.47
N PRO A 82 8.74 1.07 -10.24
CA PRO A 82 8.35 1.70 -8.98
C PRO A 82 6.91 1.34 -8.61
N ARG A 83 6.69 1.07 -7.32
CA ARG A 83 5.37 0.69 -6.75
C ARG A 83 4.74 -0.54 -7.40
N GLY A 84 5.55 -1.43 -8.01
CA GLY A 84 5.03 -2.55 -8.78
C GLY A 84 4.22 -2.14 -10.02
N GLY A 85 4.42 -0.92 -10.53
CA GLY A 85 3.68 -0.34 -11.65
C GLY A 85 2.33 0.31 -11.27
N ARG A 86 1.96 0.35 -9.99
CA ARG A 86 0.69 0.91 -9.47
C ARG A 86 0.91 2.24 -8.76
N GLN A 87 0.58 3.35 -9.42
CA GLN A 87 0.77 4.69 -8.88
C GLN A 87 -0.21 5.04 -7.75
N ASP A 88 -1.35 4.38 -7.72
CA ASP A 88 -2.43 4.54 -6.73
C ASP A 88 -2.24 3.71 -5.44
N LEU A 89 -1.18 2.90 -5.38
CA LEU A 89 -0.93 2.03 -4.23
C LEU A 89 -0.29 2.81 -3.07
N ALA A 90 -0.84 2.66 -1.87
CA ALA A 90 -0.26 3.22 -0.66
C ALA A 90 1.01 2.46 -0.25
N LEU A 91 2.00 3.16 0.32
CA LEU A 91 3.24 2.54 0.79
C LEU A 91 2.99 1.47 1.85
N GLU A 92 2.03 1.70 2.73
CA GLU A 92 1.62 0.75 3.77
C GLU A 92 1.06 -0.55 3.19
N GLU A 93 0.23 -0.46 2.17
CA GLU A 93 -0.33 -1.60 1.45
C GLU A 93 0.77 -2.38 0.72
N PHE A 94 1.66 -1.65 0.04
CA PHE A 94 2.82 -2.23 -0.65
C PHE A 94 3.73 -2.98 0.34
N ALA A 95 4.04 -2.37 1.49
CA ALA A 95 4.88 -2.97 2.52
C ALA A 95 4.29 -4.28 3.06
N ARG A 96 2.97 -4.35 3.24
CA ARG A 96 2.26 -5.59 3.60
C ARG A 96 2.41 -6.66 2.50
N ALA A 97 2.37 -6.29 1.23
CA ALA A 97 2.56 -7.22 0.13
C ALA A 97 3.99 -7.77 0.08
N VAL A 98 5.01 -6.93 0.32
CA VAL A 98 6.40 -7.38 0.46
C VAL A 98 6.53 -8.39 1.60
N VAL A 99 5.91 -8.13 2.76
CA VAL A 99 5.88 -9.05 3.89
C VAL A 99 5.21 -10.36 3.52
N HIS A 100 4.07 -10.32 2.83
CA HIS A 100 3.35 -11.51 2.37
C HIS A 100 4.25 -12.40 1.49
N MET A 101 4.93 -11.82 0.51
CA MET A 101 5.85 -12.56 -0.36
C MET A 101 7.08 -13.06 0.39
N ALA A 102 7.69 -12.24 1.24
CA ALA A 102 8.85 -12.62 2.02
C ALA A 102 8.56 -13.78 2.99
N ARG A 103 7.37 -13.79 3.62
CA ARG A 103 6.91 -14.90 4.46
C ARG A 103 6.81 -16.22 3.66
N ALA A 104 6.25 -16.17 2.46
CA ALA A 104 6.23 -17.32 1.58
C ALA A 104 7.65 -17.77 1.21
N GLY A 105 8.60 -16.85 1.12
CA GLY A 105 10.03 -17.09 0.93
C GLY A 105 10.79 -17.53 2.20
N GLY A 106 10.12 -17.59 3.36
CA GLY A 106 10.69 -18.08 4.61
C GLY A 106 11.05 -17.00 5.65
N ALA A 107 10.68 -15.74 5.44
CA ALA A 107 10.87 -14.69 6.44
C ALA A 107 9.89 -14.83 7.63
N GLY A 108 10.39 -14.54 8.84
CA GLY A 108 9.56 -14.44 10.04
C GLY A 108 8.99 -13.04 10.30
N TRP A 109 8.84 -12.22 9.26
CA TRP A 109 8.43 -10.81 9.41
C TRP A 109 6.95 -10.67 9.75
N LYS A 110 6.64 -9.60 10.48
CA LYS A 110 5.25 -9.17 10.74
C LYS A 110 4.89 -8.01 9.81
N ASP A 111 3.60 -7.76 9.66
CA ASP A 111 3.14 -6.55 8.98
C ASP A 111 3.75 -5.33 9.65
N PRO A 112 4.15 -4.30 8.87
CA PRO A 112 4.92 -3.19 9.43
C PRO A 112 4.08 -2.38 10.41
N ASP A 113 4.63 -2.15 11.59
CA ASP A 113 4.16 -1.18 12.55
C ASP A 113 4.67 0.24 12.19
N ALA A 114 4.24 1.25 12.95
CA ALA A 114 4.65 2.64 12.72
C ALA A 114 6.18 2.81 12.70
N ALA A 115 6.88 2.19 13.64
CA ALA A 115 8.33 2.28 13.72
C ALA A 115 9.03 1.63 12.51
N THR A 116 8.48 0.53 12.00
CA THR A 116 8.97 -0.12 10.79
C THR A 116 8.67 0.73 9.55
N MET A 117 7.48 1.34 9.47
CA MET A 117 7.15 2.26 8.38
C MET A 117 8.07 3.49 8.36
N ASP A 118 8.44 4.05 9.51
CA ASP A 118 9.39 5.16 9.58
C ASP A 118 10.78 4.74 9.07
N ARG A 119 11.23 3.53 9.37
CA ARG A 119 12.48 2.99 8.81
C ARG A 119 12.39 2.80 7.30
N ILE A 120 11.27 2.30 6.79
CA ILE A 120 11.04 2.14 5.35
C ILE A 120 11.14 3.51 4.65
N ARG A 121 10.50 4.56 5.18
CA ARG A 121 10.57 5.92 4.61
C ARG A 121 11.99 6.50 4.62
N LYS A 122 12.77 6.22 5.66
CA LYS A 122 14.19 6.63 5.72
C LYS A 122 15.03 5.93 4.65
N GLU A 123 14.85 4.62 4.49
CA GLU A 123 15.55 3.86 3.45
C GLU A 123 15.09 4.26 2.03
N GLU A 124 13.80 4.57 1.83
CA GLU A 124 13.30 5.13 0.59
C GLU A 124 14.00 6.44 0.22
N ALA A 125 14.06 7.39 1.17
CA ALA A 125 14.72 8.68 0.95
C ALA A 125 16.21 8.51 0.59
N LYS A 126 16.90 7.61 1.28
CA LYS A 126 18.29 7.24 1.00
C LYS A 126 18.43 6.66 -0.41
N ARG A 127 17.58 5.70 -0.77
CA ARG A 127 17.62 5.07 -2.10
C ARG A 127 17.36 6.06 -3.23
N VAL A 128 16.39 6.96 -3.05
CA VAL A 128 16.11 8.03 -4.01
C VAL A 128 17.32 8.97 -4.18
N ALA A 129 18.01 9.31 -3.09
CA ALA A 129 19.22 10.15 -3.13
C ALA A 129 20.36 9.44 -3.88
N GLU A 130 20.59 8.15 -3.63
CA GLU A 130 21.58 7.33 -4.34
C GLU A 130 21.33 7.31 -5.86
N LEU A 131 20.09 7.10 -6.27
CA LEU A 131 19.72 7.07 -7.69
C LEU A 131 19.92 8.43 -8.37
N LYS A 132 19.60 9.54 -7.67
CA LYS A 132 19.89 10.90 -8.16
C LYS A 132 21.39 11.19 -8.27
N GLY A 133 22.20 10.58 -7.42
CA GLY A 133 23.66 10.68 -7.43
C GLY A 133 24.34 9.77 -8.47
N GLY A 134 23.58 9.03 -9.30
CA GLY A 134 24.13 8.19 -10.36
C GLY A 134 24.41 6.73 -9.97
N ALA A 135 23.98 6.29 -8.77
CA ALA A 135 24.03 4.88 -8.43
C ALA A 135 23.09 4.07 -9.34
N LYS A 136 23.59 2.96 -9.90
CA LYS A 136 22.72 2.08 -10.70
C LYS A 136 21.67 1.39 -9.81
N PRO A 137 20.44 1.23 -10.30
CA PRO A 137 19.37 0.51 -9.61
C PRO A 137 19.67 -0.98 -9.41
#